data_5740fba0b0d834b0c4d0eaca5656163d
#
_entry.id   5740fba0b0d834b0c4d0eaca5656163d
#
_cell.length_a   1.000
_cell.length_b   1.000
_cell.length_c   1.000
_cell.angle_alpha   90.00
_cell.angle_beta   90.00
_cell.angle_gamma   90.00
#
_symmetry.space_group_name_H-M   'P 1'
#
loop_
_entity.id
_entity.type
_entity.pdbx_description
1 polymer ?
#
loop_
_entity_poly.entity_id
_entity_poly.type
_entity_poly.pdbx_seq_one_letter_code
_entity_poly.pdbx_strand_id
1 'polypeptide(L)'
;MVERLRPADVQILNADSRETPMHNATLEIFEPGERPFTYEALIEHVTDRITYAPRYRQRVLRFANLATPVWIDDEDFDVHFHIHRSALPKPGTLDQLRDMTARTMTRRLDPDRPLWQMFFIEGLEGGRVAILSKTHHLLVDGINSIDLGQALFDMDPGPHDRVPDDWQPRPRPPQSKLLGQ
;
A
#
# COMPACT_ATOMS: atom_id res chain seq x y z
N MET A 1 -3.95 -17.57 16.14
CA MET A 1 -2.50 -17.84 16.20
C MET A 1 -1.81 -16.53 15.86
N VAL A 2 -0.73 -16.14 16.55
CA VAL A 2 0.03 -14.91 16.21
C VAL A 2 0.96 -15.24 15.05
N GLU A 3 0.90 -14.47 13.97
CA GLU A 3 1.75 -14.66 12.82
C GLU A 3 3.07 -13.88 12.99
N ARG A 4 4.17 -14.60 13.14
CA ARG A 4 5.51 -14.03 13.25
C ARG A 4 6.11 -13.76 11.87
N LEU A 5 6.94 -12.73 11.76
CA LEU A 5 7.73 -12.49 10.56
C LEU A 5 8.71 -13.65 10.34
N ARG A 6 8.88 -14.04 9.09
CA ARG A 6 9.93 -15.01 8.69
C ARG A 6 11.31 -14.37 8.88
N PRO A 7 12.37 -15.15 9.08
CA PRO A 7 13.74 -14.62 9.22
C PRO A 7 14.18 -13.68 8.09
N ALA A 8 13.80 -13.99 6.84
CA ALA A 8 14.07 -13.13 5.69
C ALA A 8 13.35 -11.77 5.79
N ASP A 9 12.09 -11.78 6.23
CA ASP A 9 11.30 -10.56 6.40
C ASP A 9 11.90 -9.67 7.52
N VAL A 10 12.42 -10.29 8.59
CA VAL A 10 13.11 -9.58 9.67
C VAL A 10 14.40 -8.92 9.15
N GLN A 11 15.14 -9.57 8.25
CA GLN A 11 16.32 -8.96 7.61
C GLN A 11 15.95 -7.74 6.78
N ILE A 12 14.92 -7.83 5.94
CA ILE A 12 14.40 -6.70 5.15
C ILE A 12 13.97 -5.56 6.08
N LEU A 13 13.22 -5.88 7.13
CA LEU A 13 12.74 -4.90 8.12
C LEU A 13 13.87 -4.19 8.84
N ASN A 14 14.98 -4.89 9.14
CA ASN A 14 16.16 -4.32 9.81
C ASN A 14 17.05 -3.52 8.84
N ALA A 15 17.05 -3.85 7.56
CA ALA A 15 17.75 -3.12 6.52
C ALA A 15 17.04 -1.80 6.13
N ASP A 16 15.72 -1.71 6.41
CA ASP A 16 14.95 -0.52 6.10
C ASP A 16 15.39 0.66 6.97
N SER A 17 16.02 1.64 6.33
CA SER A 17 16.51 2.86 6.96
C SER A 17 16.12 4.09 6.15
N ARG A 18 16.47 5.28 6.66
CA ARG A 18 16.25 6.52 5.93
C ARG A 18 17.13 6.59 4.67
N GLU A 19 18.32 6.03 4.75
CA GLU A 19 19.31 6.00 3.67
C GLU A 19 19.04 4.90 2.66
N THR A 20 18.38 3.82 3.11
CA THR A 20 18.07 2.64 2.29
C THR A 20 16.61 2.22 2.53
N PRO A 21 15.64 2.96 1.99
CA PRO A 21 14.23 2.60 2.15
C PRO A 21 13.91 1.30 1.41
N MET A 22 13.33 0.33 2.11
CA MET A 22 13.00 -1.00 1.57
C MET A 22 11.59 -1.04 0.98
N HIS A 23 11.32 -0.16 0.02
CA HIS A 23 10.06 -0.13 -0.72
C HIS A 23 10.31 -0.01 -2.22
N ASN A 24 9.37 -0.50 -2.99
CA ASN A 24 9.26 -0.32 -4.42
C ASN A 24 8.01 0.49 -4.77
N ALA A 25 7.87 0.86 -6.03
CA ALA A 25 6.65 1.45 -6.53
C ALA A 25 6.42 1.11 -8.00
N THR A 26 5.15 1.10 -8.37
CA THR A 26 4.70 1.13 -9.76
C THR A 26 4.11 2.50 -10.06
N LEU A 27 4.27 2.95 -11.29
CA LEU A 27 3.71 4.21 -11.78
C LEU A 27 2.94 3.92 -13.08
N GLU A 28 1.63 4.01 -13.00
CA GLU A 28 0.72 3.81 -14.13
C GLU A 28 0.16 5.16 -14.58
N ILE A 29 0.09 5.37 -15.90
CA ILE A 29 -0.48 6.56 -16.52
C ILE A 29 -1.71 6.15 -17.30
N PHE A 30 -2.83 6.79 -17.03
CA PHE A 30 -4.12 6.52 -17.64
C PHE A 30 -4.48 7.64 -18.63
N GLU A 31 -4.80 7.24 -19.84
CA GLU A 31 -5.36 8.14 -20.84
C GLU A 31 -6.82 8.48 -20.46
N PRO A 32 -7.30 9.68 -20.79
CA PRO A 32 -8.70 10.03 -20.57
C PRO A 32 -9.60 9.09 -21.38
N GLY A 33 -10.55 8.47 -20.67
CA GLY A 33 -11.57 7.59 -21.25
C GLY A 33 -12.92 8.31 -21.43
N GLU A 34 -13.95 7.56 -21.85
CA GLU A 34 -15.32 8.07 -21.92
C GLU A 34 -15.87 8.51 -20.56
N ARG A 35 -15.42 7.83 -19.49
CA ARG A 35 -15.72 8.19 -18.11
C ARG A 35 -14.45 8.72 -17.43
N PRO A 36 -14.54 9.84 -16.70
CA PRO A 36 -13.39 10.34 -15.97
C PRO A 36 -13.01 9.35 -14.88
N PHE A 37 -11.72 9.02 -14.80
CA PHE A 37 -11.17 8.28 -13.68
C PHE A 37 -10.85 9.29 -12.56
N THR A 38 -11.57 9.20 -11.44
CA THR A 38 -11.49 10.17 -10.35
C THR A 38 -10.83 9.58 -9.11
N TYR A 39 -10.41 10.44 -8.19
CA TYR A 39 -9.87 10.05 -6.89
C TYR A 39 -10.89 9.20 -6.10
N GLU A 40 -12.15 9.57 -6.13
CA GLU A 40 -13.24 8.86 -5.44
C GLU A 40 -13.44 7.47 -6.05
N ALA A 41 -13.36 7.35 -7.38
CA ALA A 41 -13.42 6.07 -8.05
C ALA A 41 -12.24 5.15 -7.68
N LEU A 42 -11.02 5.71 -7.51
CA LEU A 42 -9.88 4.94 -7.00
C LEU A 42 -10.11 4.44 -5.58
N ILE A 43 -10.60 5.29 -4.67
CA ILE A 43 -10.91 4.87 -3.29
C ILE A 43 -11.93 3.74 -3.27
N GLU A 44 -13.03 3.89 -4.00
CA GLU A 44 -14.07 2.86 -4.10
C GLU A 44 -13.48 1.55 -4.61
N HIS A 45 -12.68 1.61 -5.65
CA HIS A 45 -12.05 0.44 -6.27
C HIS A 45 -11.07 -0.25 -5.32
N VAL A 46 -10.20 0.50 -4.63
CA VAL A 46 -9.27 -0.07 -3.64
C VAL A 46 -10.03 -0.68 -2.46
N THR A 47 -11.08 -0.03 -1.99
CA THR A 47 -11.91 -0.54 -0.89
C THR A 47 -12.54 -1.88 -1.24
N ASP A 48 -13.05 -2.04 -2.45
CA ASP A 48 -13.59 -3.31 -2.93
C ASP A 48 -12.51 -4.40 -3.01
N ARG A 49 -11.33 -4.06 -3.51
CA ARG A 49 -10.27 -5.03 -3.80
C ARG A 49 -9.42 -5.42 -2.60
N ILE A 50 -9.30 -4.57 -1.59
CA ILE A 50 -8.48 -4.85 -0.40
C ILE A 50 -9.00 -6.04 0.41
N THR A 51 -10.27 -6.43 0.22
CA THR A 51 -10.86 -7.64 0.81
C THR A 51 -10.11 -8.91 0.39
N TYR A 52 -9.55 -8.94 -0.81
CA TYR A 52 -8.76 -10.06 -1.33
C TYR A 52 -7.30 -10.05 -0.85
N ALA A 53 -6.86 -8.95 -0.24
CA ALA A 53 -5.49 -8.76 0.22
C ALA A 53 -5.44 -8.32 1.69
N PRO A 54 -5.88 -9.18 2.66
CA PRO A 54 -6.02 -8.79 4.07
C PRO A 54 -4.70 -8.32 4.70
N ARG A 55 -3.54 -8.70 4.15
CA ARG A 55 -2.22 -8.22 4.59
C ARG A 55 -2.08 -6.69 4.47
N TYR A 56 -2.78 -6.05 3.55
CA TYR A 56 -2.77 -4.60 3.37
C TYR A 56 -3.54 -3.83 4.46
N ARG A 57 -4.23 -4.54 5.36
CA ARG A 57 -4.85 -4.00 6.59
C ARG A 57 -4.06 -4.34 7.84
N GLN A 58 -2.84 -4.90 7.69
CA GLN A 58 -2.00 -5.31 8.79
C GLN A 58 -0.74 -4.47 8.86
N ARG A 59 -0.24 -4.27 10.09
CA ARG A 59 1.03 -3.61 10.37
C ARG A 59 1.95 -4.52 11.16
N VAL A 60 3.23 -4.17 11.20
CA VAL A 60 4.24 -4.91 11.94
C VAL A 60 4.38 -4.38 13.36
N LEU A 61 4.17 -5.24 14.34
CA LEU A 61 4.46 -4.92 15.74
C LEU A 61 5.88 -5.38 16.10
N ARG A 62 6.74 -4.44 16.52
CA ARG A 62 8.12 -4.68 16.94
C ARG A 62 8.23 -4.71 18.46
N PHE A 63 9.19 -5.46 19.01
CA PHE A 63 9.41 -5.69 20.43
C PHE A 63 10.83 -5.30 20.89
N ALA A 64 11.36 -4.20 20.43
CA ALA A 64 12.68 -3.70 20.86
C ALA A 64 13.75 -4.81 21.04
N ASN A 65 13.87 -5.74 20.12
CA ASN A 65 14.79 -6.90 20.13
C ASN A 65 14.47 -7.99 21.18
N LEU A 66 13.34 -7.91 21.88
CA LEU A 66 12.94 -8.90 22.87
C LEU A 66 12.23 -10.13 22.27
N ALA A 67 11.67 -9.99 21.09
CA ALA A 67 10.99 -11.07 20.38
C ALA A 67 10.92 -10.80 18.86
N THR A 68 10.67 -11.86 18.10
CA THR A 68 10.43 -11.74 16.64
C THR A 68 9.22 -10.85 16.38
N PRO A 69 9.31 -9.87 15.49
CA PRO A 69 8.17 -9.04 15.09
C PRO A 69 7.00 -9.87 14.56
N VAL A 70 5.79 -9.36 14.72
CA VAL A 70 4.55 -10.06 14.35
C VAL A 70 3.67 -9.18 13.49
N TRP A 71 2.87 -9.80 12.63
CA TRP A 71 1.78 -9.14 11.94
C TRP A 71 0.56 -9.02 12.88
N ILE A 72 0.00 -7.83 12.96
CA ILE A 72 -1.27 -7.55 13.66
C ILE A 72 -2.18 -6.75 12.74
N ASP A 73 -3.48 -6.91 12.90
CA ASP A 73 -4.43 -6.07 12.22
C ASP A 73 -4.28 -4.63 12.75
N ASP A 74 -4.39 -3.64 11.86
CA ASP A 74 -4.43 -2.24 12.26
C ASP A 74 -5.86 -1.90 12.68
N GLU A 75 -6.07 -1.69 13.99
CA GLU A 75 -7.39 -1.40 14.57
C GLU A 75 -7.96 -0.06 14.08
N ASP A 76 -7.06 0.86 13.67
CA ASP A 76 -7.38 2.18 13.15
C ASP A 76 -7.18 2.26 11.63
N PHE A 77 -7.33 1.12 10.91
CA PHE A 77 -7.16 1.12 9.46
C PHE A 77 -8.18 2.05 8.79
N ASP A 78 -7.66 2.99 8.01
CA ASP A 78 -8.44 3.90 7.18
C ASP A 78 -7.80 3.98 5.78
N VAL A 79 -8.54 3.57 4.76
CA VAL A 79 -8.09 3.61 3.37
C VAL A 79 -7.71 5.03 2.92
N HIS A 80 -8.39 6.05 3.46
CA HIS A 80 -8.11 7.45 3.13
C HIS A 80 -6.75 7.94 3.65
N PHE A 81 -6.21 7.30 4.69
CA PHE A 81 -4.84 7.57 5.14
C PHE A 81 -3.81 7.07 4.13
N HIS A 82 -4.13 6.04 3.37
CA HIS A 82 -3.22 5.38 2.44
C HIS A 82 -3.29 5.92 1.02
N ILE A 83 -4.40 6.56 0.63
CA ILE A 83 -4.60 7.07 -0.73
C ILE A 83 -4.59 8.60 -0.71
N HIS A 84 -3.57 9.17 -1.33
CA HIS A 84 -3.33 10.61 -1.36
C HIS A 84 -3.74 11.20 -2.70
N ARG A 85 -4.40 12.35 -2.69
CA ARG A 85 -4.66 13.14 -3.90
C ARG A 85 -3.55 14.17 -4.09
N SER A 86 -3.02 14.26 -5.29
CA SER A 86 -1.95 15.18 -5.67
C SER A 86 -2.18 15.71 -7.08
N ALA A 87 -1.56 16.85 -7.39
CA ALA A 87 -1.64 17.43 -8.73
C ALA A 87 -0.28 17.97 -9.18
N LEU A 88 0.01 17.84 -10.48
CA LEU A 88 1.16 18.48 -11.09
C LEU A 88 0.86 19.96 -11.37
N PRO A 89 1.86 20.85 -11.25
CA PRO A 89 1.72 22.20 -11.74
C PRO A 89 1.68 22.19 -13.28
N LYS A 90 1.01 23.18 -13.88
CA LYS A 90 1.05 23.35 -15.33
C LYS A 90 2.49 23.53 -15.83
N PRO A 91 2.85 22.93 -16.98
CA PRO A 91 2.00 22.25 -17.96
C PRO A 91 1.67 20.77 -17.65
N GLY A 92 2.23 20.12 -16.62
CA GLY A 92 1.95 18.73 -16.27
C GLY A 92 2.76 17.73 -17.09
N THR A 93 4.02 18.03 -17.33
CA THR A 93 4.92 17.20 -18.15
C THR A 93 5.31 15.89 -17.45
N LEU A 94 5.78 14.92 -18.25
CA LEU A 94 6.32 13.67 -17.70
C LEU A 94 7.57 13.90 -16.83
N ASP A 95 8.35 14.96 -17.09
CA ASP A 95 9.50 15.28 -16.23
C ASP A 95 9.05 15.78 -14.86
N GLN A 96 7.97 16.58 -14.80
CA GLN A 96 7.37 16.97 -13.52
C GLN A 96 6.82 15.77 -12.75
N LEU A 97 6.22 14.79 -13.46
CA LEU A 97 5.76 13.55 -12.86
C LEU A 97 6.94 12.72 -12.30
N ARG A 98 8.03 12.58 -13.05
CA ARG A 98 9.25 11.89 -12.60
C ARG A 98 9.84 12.54 -11.36
N ASP A 99 9.93 13.88 -11.34
CA ASP A 99 10.43 14.63 -10.19
C ASP A 99 9.56 14.44 -8.94
N MET A 100 8.24 14.45 -9.10
CA MET A 100 7.31 14.18 -8.01
C MET A 100 7.45 12.75 -7.50
N THR A 101 7.52 11.78 -8.40
CA THR A 101 7.75 10.37 -8.07
C THR A 101 9.06 10.19 -7.30
N ALA A 102 10.16 10.76 -7.79
CA ALA A 102 11.47 10.69 -7.13
C ALA A 102 11.41 11.23 -5.70
N ARG A 103 10.82 12.42 -5.49
CA ARG A 103 10.63 13.00 -4.14
C ARG A 103 9.74 12.13 -3.24
N THR A 104 8.71 11.51 -3.80
CA THR A 104 7.81 10.62 -3.03
C THR A 104 8.55 9.35 -2.62
N MET A 105 9.41 8.83 -3.48
CA MET A 105 10.21 7.62 -3.19
C MET A 105 11.30 7.85 -2.15
N THR A 106 11.76 9.08 -1.90
CA THR A 106 12.72 9.34 -0.81
C THR A 106 12.10 9.31 0.59
N ARG A 107 10.79 9.37 0.70
CA ARG A 107 10.09 9.35 1.99
C ARG A 107 9.82 7.91 2.40
N ARG A 108 10.13 7.55 3.64
CA ARG A 108 9.77 6.23 4.18
C ARG A 108 8.26 6.09 4.37
N LEU A 109 7.79 4.86 4.31
CA LEU A 109 6.46 4.51 4.80
C LEU A 109 6.42 4.60 6.32
N ASP A 110 5.27 4.91 6.89
CA ASP A 110 5.06 4.95 8.33
C ASP A 110 5.12 3.50 8.89
N PRO A 111 6.10 3.18 9.76
CA PRO A 111 6.25 1.82 10.30
C PRO A 111 5.13 1.42 11.27
N ASP A 112 4.34 2.36 11.77
CA ASP A 112 3.23 2.12 12.70
C ASP A 112 1.89 1.91 11.98
N ARG A 113 1.90 1.93 10.64
CA ARG A 113 0.75 1.70 9.77
C ARG A 113 0.99 0.56 8.80
N PRO A 114 -0.03 0.06 8.09
CA PRO A 114 0.16 -0.82 6.93
C PRO A 114 1.12 -0.20 5.92
N LEU A 115 2.11 -0.97 5.48
CA LEU A 115 3.30 -0.48 4.80
C LEU A 115 3.08 -0.25 3.29
N TRP A 116 2.08 0.55 2.94
CA TRP A 116 1.79 0.94 1.57
C TRP A 116 1.15 2.33 1.49
N GLN A 117 1.27 2.97 0.34
CA GLN A 117 0.60 4.23 0.00
C GLN A 117 0.32 4.28 -1.49
N MET A 118 -0.74 4.98 -1.88
CA MET A 118 -1.05 5.31 -3.26
C MET A 118 -1.18 6.82 -3.43
N PHE A 119 -0.83 7.31 -4.61
CA PHE A 119 -0.97 8.71 -4.97
C PHE A 119 -1.73 8.79 -6.29
N PHE A 120 -2.92 9.38 -6.23
CA PHE A 120 -3.68 9.77 -7.40
C PHE A 120 -3.18 11.13 -7.84
N ILE A 121 -2.57 11.21 -9.02
CA ILE A 121 -1.87 12.38 -9.51
C ILE A 121 -2.59 12.95 -10.72
N GLU A 122 -3.13 14.13 -10.55
CA GLU A 122 -3.87 14.89 -11.58
C GLU A 122 -2.98 15.92 -12.27
N GLY A 123 -3.52 16.55 -13.31
CA GLY A 123 -2.89 17.69 -13.96
C GLY A 123 -1.82 17.34 -14.98
N LEU A 124 -1.73 16.09 -15.42
CA LEU A 124 -0.87 15.71 -16.54
C LEU A 124 -1.38 16.31 -17.85
N GLU A 125 -0.47 16.61 -18.77
CA GLU A 125 -0.79 17.03 -20.13
C GLU A 125 -1.73 16.03 -20.81
N GLY A 126 -2.65 16.53 -21.65
CA GLY A 126 -3.63 15.71 -22.35
C GLY A 126 -4.79 15.22 -21.49
N GLY A 127 -4.96 15.74 -20.27
CA GLY A 127 -6.03 15.32 -19.36
C GLY A 127 -5.80 13.95 -18.72
N ARG A 128 -4.57 13.43 -18.80
CA ARG A 128 -4.15 12.16 -18.18
C ARG A 128 -4.09 12.27 -16.66
N VAL A 129 -4.21 11.14 -16.01
CA VAL A 129 -3.95 10.97 -14.59
C VAL A 129 -2.91 9.87 -14.38
N ALA A 130 -2.23 9.89 -13.24
CA ALA A 130 -1.31 8.82 -12.89
C ALA A 130 -1.60 8.27 -11.50
N ILE A 131 -1.32 6.98 -11.29
CA ILE A 131 -1.30 6.34 -9.99
C ILE A 131 0.14 5.92 -9.70
N LEU A 132 0.67 6.37 -8.55
CA LEU A 132 1.90 5.87 -7.99
C LEU A 132 1.55 4.98 -6.80
N SER A 133 1.76 3.68 -6.94
CA SER A 133 1.56 2.69 -5.89
C SER A 133 2.88 2.34 -5.24
N LYS A 134 3.04 2.69 -3.96
CA LYS A 134 4.26 2.49 -3.20
C LYS A 134 4.04 1.45 -2.11
N THR A 135 4.88 0.41 -2.09
CA THR A 135 4.69 -0.76 -1.22
C THR A 135 6.03 -1.21 -0.65
N HIS A 136 6.06 -1.54 0.64
CA HIS A 136 7.26 -2.12 1.27
C HIS A 136 7.48 -3.55 0.81
N HIS A 137 8.74 -3.97 0.66
CA HIS A 137 9.10 -5.34 0.25
C HIS A 137 8.49 -6.43 1.15
N LEU A 138 8.21 -6.14 2.41
CA LEU A 138 7.52 -7.07 3.31
C LEU A 138 6.12 -7.51 2.82
N LEU A 139 5.45 -6.69 2.03
CA LEU A 139 4.12 -7.00 1.51
C LEU A 139 4.16 -7.79 0.20
N VAL A 140 5.26 -7.72 -0.56
CA VAL A 140 5.38 -8.30 -1.91
C VAL A 140 6.27 -9.53 -2.00
N ASP A 141 7.05 -9.85 -0.97
CA ASP A 141 8.03 -10.97 -0.97
C ASP A 141 7.46 -12.34 -0.55
N GLY A 142 6.14 -12.47 -0.39
CA GLY A 142 5.50 -13.75 -0.05
C GLY A 142 5.00 -14.50 -1.29
N ILE A 143 5.11 -15.83 -1.28
CA ILE A 143 4.56 -16.73 -2.33
C ILE A 143 3.06 -16.49 -2.59
N ASN A 144 2.37 -15.82 -1.66
CA ASN A 144 0.96 -15.44 -1.74
C ASN A 144 0.75 -13.91 -1.69
N SER A 145 1.79 -13.10 -1.87
CA SER A 145 1.64 -11.66 -1.90
C SER A 145 1.15 -11.24 -3.28
N ILE A 146 -0.11 -10.90 -3.36
CA ILE A 146 -0.63 -10.19 -4.52
C ILE A 146 -0.10 -8.76 -4.40
N ASP A 147 0.66 -8.29 -5.39
CA ASP A 147 0.97 -6.87 -5.49
C ASP A 147 -0.37 -6.12 -5.59
N LEU A 148 -0.59 -5.15 -4.69
CA LEU A 148 -1.83 -4.38 -4.70
C LEU A 148 -2.07 -3.73 -6.06
N GLY A 149 -1.00 -3.30 -6.75
CA GLY A 149 -1.08 -2.82 -8.13
C GLY A 149 -1.68 -3.87 -9.06
N GLN A 150 -1.22 -5.12 -8.99
CA GLN A 150 -1.78 -6.22 -9.80
C GLN A 150 -3.19 -6.62 -9.39
N ALA A 151 -3.50 -6.54 -8.09
CA ALA A 151 -4.85 -6.83 -7.58
C ALA A 151 -5.87 -5.75 -7.96
N LEU A 152 -5.40 -4.52 -8.19
CA LEU A 152 -6.23 -3.38 -8.53
C LEU A 152 -6.60 -3.32 -10.02
N PHE A 153 -5.74 -3.83 -10.90
CA PHE A 153 -5.97 -3.73 -12.34
C PHE A 153 -6.54 -5.03 -12.87
N ASP A 154 -7.83 -5.00 -13.16
CA ASP A 154 -8.50 -6.09 -13.82
C ASP A 154 -7.96 -6.26 -15.25
N MET A 155 -7.63 -7.49 -15.60
CA MET A 155 -7.28 -7.86 -16.98
C MET A 155 -8.49 -7.88 -17.91
N ASP A 156 -9.71 -7.86 -17.33
CA ASP A 156 -10.98 -7.90 -18.03
C ASP A 156 -11.83 -6.68 -17.62
N PRO A 157 -12.34 -5.86 -18.57
CA PRO A 157 -13.20 -4.72 -18.28
C PRO A 157 -14.63 -5.11 -17.87
N GLY A 158 -14.93 -6.40 -17.68
CA GLY A 158 -16.24 -6.89 -17.25
C GLY A 158 -16.61 -6.48 -15.83
N PRO A 159 -17.92 -6.46 -15.49
CA PRO A 159 -18.35 -6.22 -14.13
C PRO A 159 -17.91 -7.39 -13.24
N HIS A 160 -17.31 -7.07 -12.08
CA HIS A 160 -16.96 -8.04 -11.07
C HIS A 160 -18.00 -8.04 -9.96
N ASP A 161 -18.32 -9.22 -9.44
CA ASP A 161 -19.17 -9.34 -8.26
C ASP A 161 -18.46 -8.71 -7.05
N ARG A 162 -19.10 -7.73 -6.41
CA ARG A 162 -18.59 -7.14 -5.17
C ARG A 162 -18.71 -8.14 -4.05
N VAL A 163 -17.61 -8.42 -3.37
CA VAL A 163 -17.62 -9.21 -2.15
C VAL A 163 -17.91 -8.26 -0.98
N PRO A 164 -18.94 -8.53 -0.17
CA PRO A 164 -19.19 -7.72 1.02
C PRO A 164 -17.96 -7.68 1.93
N ASP A 165 -17.59 -6.49 2.37
CA ASP A 165 -16.48 -6.30 3.30
C ASP A 165 -17.00 -6.38 4.73
N ASP A 166 -16.92 -7.55 5.32
CA ASP A 166 -17.29 -7.85 6.71
C ASP A 166 -16.05 -7.89 7.64
N TRP A 167 -14.89 -7.43 7.12
CA TRP A 167 -13.65 -7.42 7.88
C TRP A 167 -13.77 -6.60 9.18
N GLN A 168 -13.38 -7.23 10.27
CA GLN A 168 -13.23 -6.62 11.57
C GLN A 168 -11.80 -6.87 12.09
N PRO A 169 -11.09 -5.84 12.60
CA PRO A 169 -9.76 -6.04 13.13
C PRO A 169 -9.78 -6.99 14.34
N ARG A 170 -8.91 -7.97 14.33
CA ARG A 170 -8.71 -8.84 15.49
C ARG A 170 -8.02 -8.05 16.58
N PRO A 171 -8.46 -8.18 17.83
CA PRO A 171 -7.84 -7.45 18.94
C PRO A 171 -6.36 -7.84 19.08
N ARG A 172 -5.55 -6.86 19.46
CA ARG A 172 -4.12 -7.04 19.70
C ARG A 172 -3.88 -8.19 20.68
N PRO A 173 -3.03 -9.17 20.37
CA PRO A 173 -2.71 -10.27 21.27
C PRO A 173 -2.09 -9.75 22.59
N PRO A 174 -2.42 -10.38 23.74
CA PRO A 174 -1.82 -9.98 25.03
C PRO A 174 -0.30 -10.21 25.02
N GLN A 175 0.43 -9.40 25.79
CA GLN A 175 1.90 -9.44 25.83
C GLN A 175 2.47 -10.83 26.16
N SER A 176 1.78 -11.61 27.00
CA SER A 176 2.18 -12.98 27.33
C SER A 176 2.24 -13.90 26.11
N LYS A 177 1.36 -13.73 25.12
CA LYS A 177 1.39 -14.47 23.86
C LYS A 177 2.43 -13.92 22.85
N LEU A 178 2.82 -12.69 23.02
CA LEU A 178 3.76 -12.01 22.12
C LEU A 178 5.22 -12.29 22.51
N LEU A 179 5.52 -12.35 23.82
CA LEU A 179 6.87 -12.54 24.38
C LEU A 179 7.17 -14.01 24.72
N GLY A 180 6.16 -14.89 24.76
CA GLY A 180 6.32 -16.30 25.05
C GLY A 180 6.74 -17.09 23.79
N GLN A 181 8.02 -17.29 23.65
CA GLN A 181 8.87 -18.39 23.12
C GLN A 181 10.21 -17.88 22.70
#